data_1dc008c1ee15a47a211f72074ab8ade9
#
_entry.id   1dc008c1ee15a47a211f72074ab8ade9
#
_cell.length_a   1.000
_cell.length_b   1.000
_cell.length_c   1.000
_cell.angle_alpha   90.00
_cell.angle_beta   90.00
_cell.angle_gamma   90.00
#
_symmetry.space_group_name_H-M   'P 1'
#
loop_
_entity.id
_entity.type
_entity.pdbx_description
1 polymer ?
#
loop_
_entity_poly.entity_id
_entity_poly.type
_entity_poly.pdbx_seq_one_letter_code
_entity_poly.pdbx_strand_id
1 'polypeptide(L)'
;VGIAKLEGYELAFRRGYLTILPKEGASVEGLIWSVTDHDESQLDCYEGYPTFYDKETLTVTDADGTPHEIMVYTMNAPYRDQLLPVSSRYNAVVLQGCLDAGISPQQFYDADEKYRKAYKARAAPVPKKHAPER
;
A
#
# COMPACT_ATOMS: atom_id res chain seq x y z
N VAL A 1 16.02 -7.88 10.28
CA VAL A 1 14.58 -7.74 10.55
C VAL A 1 14.38 -6.65 11.59
N GLY A 2 13.59 -5.67 11.27
CA GLY A 2 13.27 -4.58 12.18
C GLY A 2 12.39 -3.56 11.53
N ILE A 3 11.88 -2.63 12.36
CA ILE A 3 11.02 -1.54 11.89
C ILE A 3 11.90 -0.49 11.22
N ALA A 4 11.44 0.02 10.09
CA ALA A 4 12.13 1.08 9.38
C ALA A 4 11.12 2.07 8.80
N LYS A 5 11.59 3.27 8.50
CA LYS A 5 10.78 4.35 7.95
C LYS A 5 11.24 4.69 6.54
N LEU A 6 10.27 4.83 5.65
CA LEU A 6 10.48 5.27 4.28
C LEU A 6 9.90 6.66 4.12
N GLU A 7 10.76 7.66 3.83
CA GLU A 7 10.31 9.03 3.64
C GLU A 7 9.87 9.25 2.20
N GLY A 8 8.93 10.16 2.02
CA GLY A 8 8.48 10.56 0.69
C GLY A 8 7.44 9.65 0.06
N TYR A 9 6.82 8.79 0.86
CA TYR A 9 5.79 7.86 0.40
C TYR A 9 4.65 7.81 1.40
N GLU A 10 3.49 7.39 0.94
CA GLU A 10 2.33 7.12 1.80
C GLU A 10 1.74 5.77 1.44
N LEU A 11 1.07 5.13 2.41
CA LEU A 11 0.30 3.93 2.14
C LEU A 11 -0.96 4.28 1.36
N ALA A 12 -1.37 3.40 0.45
CA ALA A 12 -2.58 3.59 -0.32
C ALA A 12 -3.20 2.23 -0.67
N PHE A 13 -4.53 2.20 -0.76
CA PHE A 13 -5.25 1.03 -1.27
C PHE A 13 -5.58 1.27 -2.72
N ARG A 14 -5.10 0.39 -3.58
CA ARG A 14 -5.36 0.43 -5.02
C ARG A 14 -5.60 -0.99 -5.51
N ARG A 15 -6.50 -1.15 -6.45
CA ARG A 15 -6.87 -2.44 -7.02
C ARG A 15 -7.28 -3.47 -5.96
N GLY A 16 -7.78 -3.00 -4.81
CA GLY A 16 -8.18 -3.85 -3.69
C GLY A 16 -7.04 -4.26 -2.76
N TYR A 17 -5.84 -3.76 -2.97
CA TYR A 17 -4.65 -4.13 -2.21
C TYR A 17 -3.86 -2.92 -1.75
N LEU A 18 -2.98 -3.16 -0.78
CA LEU A 18 -2.11 -2.13 -0.23
C LEU A 18 -0.89 -1.92 -1.11
N THR A 19 -0.51 -0.67 -1.29
CA THR A 19 0.74 -0.29 -1.94
C THR A 19 1.26 0.99 -1.31
N ILE A 20 2.38 1.48 -1.81
CA ILE A 20 2.90 2.79 -1.43
C ILE A 20 2.95 3.67 -2.67
N LEU A 21 2.67 4.95 -2.48
CA LEU A 21 2.71 5.94 -3.55
C LEU A 21 3.58 7.10 -3.11
N PRO A 22 4.33 7.72 -4.05
CA PRO A 22 5.12 8.90 -3.73
C PRO A 22 4.24 10.01 -3.17
N LYS A 23 4.68 10.60 -2.06
CA LYS A 23 4.02 11.76 -1.48
C LYS A 23 5.01 12.54 -0.66
N GLU A 24 5.32 13.75 -1.13
CA GLU A 24 6.22 14.64 -0.43
C GLU A 24 5.68 14.96 0.96
N GLY A 25 6.55 14.91 1.96
CA GLY A 25 6.19 15.21 3.35
C GLY A 25 5.56 14.08 4.12
N ALA A 26 5.29 12.94 3.47
CA ALA A 26 4.74 11.77 4.13
C ALA A 26 5.83 10.74 4.41
N SER A 27 5.52 9.76 5.24
CA SER A 27 6.41 8.63 5.50
C SER A 27 5.60 7.38 5.82
N VAL A 28 6.23 6.23 5.63
CA VAL A 28 5.63 4.92 5.89
C VAL A 28 6.55 4.14 6.79
N GLU A 29 5.99 3.48 7.81
CA GLU A 29 6.72 2.52 8.63
C GLU A 29 6.43 1.11 8.14
N GLY A 30 7.45 0.27 8.14
CA GLY A 30 7.32 -1.12 7.74
C GLY A 30 8.39 -1.98 8.37
N LEU A 31 8.36 -3.27 8.07
CA LEU A 31 9.36 -4.22 8.54
C LEU A 31 10.32 -4.56 7.41
N ILE A 32 11.61 -4.61 7.78
CA ILE A 32 12.64 -5.13 6.87
C ILE A 32 12.77 -6.62 7.16
N TRP A 33 12.73 -7.43 6.11
CA TRP A 33 12.92 -8.87 6.19
C TRP A 33 14.14 -9.29 5.41
N SER A 34 14.90 -10.25 5.95
CA SER A 34 15.94 -10.94 5.18
C SER A 34 15.31 -12.11 4.46
N VAL A 35 15.49 -12.17 3.15
CA VAL A 35 14.92 -13.26 2.33
C VAL A 35 16.02 -13.90 1.49
N THR A 36 15.86 -15.18 1.22
CA THR A 36 16.73 -15.90 0.29
C THR A 36 16.26 -15.66 -1.14
N ASP A 37 17.09 -16.01 -2.13
CA ASP A 37 16.69 -15.92 -3.53
C ASP A 37 15.45 -16.76 -3.82
N HIS A 38 15.34 -17.92 -3.15
CA HIS A 38 14.16 -18.77 -3.29
C HIS A 38 12.91 -18.10 -2.73
N ASP A 39 13.04 -17.49 -1.55
CA ASP A 39 11.93 -16.74 -0.93
C ASP A 39 11.50 -15.58 -1.83
N GLU A 40 12.45 -14.88 -2.43
CA GLU A 40 12.15 -13.78 -3.32
C GLU A 40 11.39 -14.26 -4.55
N SER A 41 11.78 -15.40 -5.13
CA SER A 41 11.09 -15.99 -6.27
C SER A 41 9.63 -16.30 -5.94
N GLN A 42 9.37 -16.80 -4.72
CA GLN A 42 8.00 -17.08 -4.29
C GLN A 42 7.20 -15.81 -4.09
N LEU A 43 7.82 -14.77 -3.52
CA LEU A 43 7.19 -13.47 -3.35
C LEU A 43 6.87 -12.85 -4.71
N ASP A 44 7.77 -12.97 -5.68
CA ASP A 44 7.55 -12.48 -7.05
C ASP A 44 6.26 -13.07 -7.62
N CYS A 45 6.06 -14.37 -7.45
CA CYS A 45 4.83 -15.02 -7.91
C CYS A 45 3.61 -14.51 -7.16
N TYR A 46 3.70 -14.38 -5.85
CA TYR A 46 2.60 -13.92 -5.02
C TYR A 46 2.20 -12.49 -5.37
N GLU A 47 3.17 -11.62 -5.59
CA GLU A 47 2.92 -10.22 -5.92
C GLU A 47 2.54 -10.01 -7.39
N GLY A 48 2.68 -11.02 -8.22
CA GLY A 48 2.43 -10.90 -9.64
C GLY A 48 3.47 -10.03 -10.34
N TYR A 49 4.73 -10.17 -9.92
CA TYR A 49 5.86 -9.48 -10.56
C TYR A 49 6.14 -10.09 -11.92
N PRO A 50 6.42 -9.31 -12.96
CA PRO A 50 6.51 -7.84 -13.00
C PRO A 50 5.20 -7.16 -13.48
N THR A 51 4.09 -7.89 -13.57
CA THR A 51 2.86 -7.36 -14.15
C THR A 51 2.14 -6.39 -13.21
N PHE A 52 1.74 -6.86 -12.03
CA PHE A 52 0.98 -6.04 -11.08
C PHE A 52 1.89 -5.21 -10.19
N TYR A 53 3.00 -5.77 -9.77
CA TYR A 53 4.00 -5.07 -8.96
C TYR A 53 5.35 -5.12 -9.65
N ASP A 54 6.10 -4.05 -9.48
CA ASP A 54 7.50 -3.99 -9.86
C ASP A 54 8.35 -3.99 -8.60
N LYS A 55 9.65 -4.06 -8.76
CA LYS A 55 10.61 -3.98 -7.65
C LYS A 55 11.40 -2.70 -7.77
N GLU A 56 11.52 -1.98 -6.66
CA GLU A 56 12.35 -0.79 -6.61
C GLU A 56 13.32 -0.91 -5.45
N THR A 57 14.51 -0.36 -5.63
CA THR A 57 15.46 -0.22 -4.53
C THR A 57 15.25 1.14 -3.90
N LEU A 58 14.87 1.14 -2.64
CA LEU A 58 14.58 2.36 -1.90
C LEU A 58 15.42 2.41 -0.62
N THR A 59 15.71 3.61 -0.14
CA THR A 59 16.44 3.80 1.10
C THR A 59 15.46 4.00 2.23
N VAL A 60 15.58 3.20 3.27
CA VAL A 60 14.80 3.32 4.50
C VAL A 60 15.73 3.54 5.67
N THR A 61 15.22 4.08 6.76
CA THR A 61 15.99 4.37 7.97
C THR A 61 15.48 3.50 9.11
N ASP A 62 16.36 2.77 9.77
CA ASP A 62 15.96 1.93 10.91
C ASP A 62 15.78 2.76 12.18
N ALA A 63 15.42 2.08 13.29
CA ALA A 63 15.14 2.76 14.54
C ALA A 63 16.35 3.49 15.11
N ASP A 64 17.55 3.07 14.73
CA ASP A 64 18.80 3.69 15.18
C ASP A 64 19.24 4.85 14.28
N GLY A 65 18.48 5.15 13.24
CA GLY A 65 18.83 6.17 12.27
C GLY A 65 19.76 5.71 11.17
N THR A 66 20.02 4.41 11.08
CA THR A 66 20.92 3.85 10.04
C THR A 66 20.16 3.64 8.75
N PRO A 67 20.67 4.16 7.62
CA PRO A 67 20.02 3.95 6.32
C PRO A 67 20.32 2.55 5.78
N HIS A 68 19.33 1.99 5.09
CA HIS A 68 19.44 0.70 4.40
C HIS A 68 18.83 0.82 3.02
N GLU A 69 19.51 0.28 2.02
CA GLU A 69 18.91 0.12 0.70
C GLU A 69 18.23 -1.22 0.64
N ILE A 70 16.95 -1.22 0.33
CA ILE A 70 16.13 -2.43 0.34
C ILE A 70 15.30 -2.53 -0.93
N MET A 71 14.89 -3.74 -1.25
CA MET A 71 13.95 -3.99 -2.34
C MET A 71 12.52 -3.86 -1.79
N VAL A 72 11.69 -3.13 -2.53
CA VAL A 72 10.27 -2.93 -2.20
C VAL A 72 9.44 -3.23 -3.43
N TYR A 73 8.33 -3.93 -3.24
CA TYR A 73 7.36 -4.10 -4.31
C TYR A 73 6.45 -2.88 -4.39
N THR A 74 6.33 -2.32 -5.59
CA THR A 74 5.46 -1.16 -5.83
C THR A 74 4.51 -1.48 -6.96
N MET A 75 3.25 -1.10 -6.80
CA MET A 75 2.21 -1.43 -7.78
C MET A 75 2.41 -0.64 -9.07
N ASN A 76 2.27 -1.33 -10.19
CA ASN A 76 2.44 -0.73 -11.52
C ASN A 76 1.21 0.06 -11.96
N ALA A 77 1.43 1.01 -12.86
CA ALA A 77 0.34 1.59 -13.62
C ALA A 77 -0.15 0.56 -14.65
N PRO A 78 -1.42 0.50 -15.01
CA PRO A 78 -2.49 1.38 -14.53
C PRO A 78 -3.10 0.95 -13.20
N TYR A 79 -2.66 -0.16 -12.62
CA TYR A 79 -3.29 -0.77 -11.43
C TYR A 79 -3.23 0.16 -10.22
N ARG A 80 -2.15 0.91 -10.06
CA ARG A 80 -1.97 1.84 -8.94
C ARG A 80 -2.95 3.00 -8.97
N ASP A 81 -3.67 3.18 -10.08
CA ASP A 81 -4.68 4.24 -10.21
C ASP A 81 -6.10 3.70 -10.10
N GLN A 82 -6.26 2.40 -9.86
CA GLN A 82 -7.57 1.76 -9.81
C GLN A 82 -8.09 1.68 -8.39
N LEU A 83 -9.24 2.30 -8.15
CA LEU A 83 -9.94 2.22 -6.88
C LEU A 83 -10.95 1.08 -6.98
N LEU A 84 -10.60 -0.09 -6.45
CA LEU A 84 -11.46 -1.26 -6.42
C LEU A 84 -11.80 -1.62 -4.97
N PRO A 85 -12.89 -2.35 -4.74
CA PRO A 85 -13.27 -2.73 -3.38
C PRO A 85 -12.17 -3.47 -2.65
N VAL A 86 -11.96 -3.11 -1.38
CA VAL A 86 -11.04 -3.79 -0.48
C VAL A 86 -11.86 -4.70 0.42
N SER A 87 -11.52 -6.00 0.46
CA SER A 87 -12.28 -6.94 1.27
C SER A 87 -12.06 -6.67 2.76
N SER A 88 -13.09 -6.92 3.56
CA SER A 88 -12.99 -6.78 5.02
C SER A 88 -11.92 -7.70 5.59
N ARG A 89 -11.78 -8.89 5.00
CA ARG A 89 -10.78 -9.85 5.44
C ARG A 89 -9.37 -9.32 5.20
N TYR A 90 -9.13 -8.74 4.04
CA TYR A 90 -7.81 -8.18 3.72
C TYR A 90 -7.48 -7.02 4.65
N ASN A 91 -8.45 -6.13 4.89
CA ASN A 91 -8.29 -5.03 5.83
C ASN A 91 -7.91 -5.52 7.22
N ALA A 92 -8.60 -6.56 7.70
CA ALA A 92 -8.33 -7.11 9.02
C ALA A 92 -6.92 -7.71 9.10
N VAL A 93 -6.48 -8.38 8.03
CA VAL A 93 -5.13 -8.97 7.97
C VAL A 93 -4.06 -7.89 7.99
N VAL A 94 -4.26 -6.81 7.24
CA VAL A 94 -3.29 -5.71 7.20
C VAL A 94 -3.20 -5.03 8.57
N LEU A 95 -4.35 -4.75 9.18
CA LEU A 95 -4.37 -4.14 10.52
C LEU A 95 -3.69 -5.03 11.55
N GLN A 96 -3.99 -6.32 11.54
CA GLN A 96 -3.38 -7.26 12.46
C GLN A 96 -1.87 -7.32 12.26
N GLY A 97 -1.42 -7.26 11.01
CA GLY A 97 0.01 -7.22 10.69
C GLY A 97 0.70 -6.02 11.29
N CYS A 98 0.08 -4.84 11.25
CA CYS A 98 0.62 -3.64 11.89
C CYS A 98 0.76 -3.84 13.39
N LEU A 99 -0.29 -4.36 14.04
CA LEU A 99 -0.28 -4.58 15.48
C LEU A 99 0.78 -5.61 15.89
N ASP A 100 0.87 -6.70 15.15
CA ASP A 100 1.85 -7.76 15.42
C ASP A 100 3.28 -7.25 15.27
N ALA A 101 3.50 -6.35 14.32
CA ALA A 101 4.83 -5.79 14.05
C ALA A 101 5.21 -4.67 15.01
N GLY A 102 4.28 -4.20 15.83
CA GLY A 102 4.52 -3.06 16.72
C GLY A 102 4.55 -1.73 15.97
N ILE A 103 3.96 -1.69 14.80
CA ILE A 103 3.82 -0.46 14.00
C ILE A 103 2.51 0.21 14.39
N SER A 104 2.55 1.54 14.56
CA SER A 104 1.32 2.28 14.82
C SER A 104 0.32 2.04 13.70
N PRO A 105 -0.95 1.70 14.01
CA PRO A 105 -1.94 1.48 12.97
C PRO A 105 -2.44 2.78 12.32
N GLN A 106 -1.96 3.94 12.77
CA GLN A 106 -2.47 5.22 12.26
C GLN A 106 -2.30 5.36 10.76
N GLN A 107 -1.14 4.93 10.22
CA GLN A 107 -0.93 5.01 8.77
C GLN A 107 -1.92 4.13 8.00
N PHE A 108 -2.31 3.00 8.57
CA PHE A 108 -3.34 2.15 7.98
C PHE A 108 -4.69 2.86 8.00
N TYR A 109 -5.08 3.44 9.14
CA TYR A 109 -6.35 4.15 9.25
C TYR A 109 -6.40 5.35 8.30
N ASP A 110 -5.30 6.08 8.17
CA ASP A 110 -5.23 7.21 7.24
C ASP A 110 -5.42 6.76 5.79
N ALA A 111 -4.77 5.66 5.41
CA ALA A 111 -4.90 5.10 4.07
C ALA A 111 -6.32 4.59 3.82
N ASP A 112 -6.92 3.93 4.79
CA ASP A 112 -8.27 3.40 4.70
C ASP A 112 -9.29 4.54 4.56
N GLU A 113 -9.15 5.59 5.35
CA GLU A 113 -10.04 6.75 5.27
C GLU A 113 -9.92 7.43 3.91
N LYS A 114 -8.70 7.64 3.45
CA LYS A 114 -8.45 8.25 2.14
C LYS A 114 -9.08 7.44 1.01
N TYR A 115 -8.90 6.11 1.08
CA TYR A 115 -9.48 5.21 0.11
C TYR A 115 -11.01 5.29 0.13
N ARG A 116 -11.64 5.25 1.31
CA ARG A 116 -13.09 5.26 1.44
C ARG A 116 -13.68 6.55 0.90
N LYS A 117 -13.05 7.68 1.18
CA LYS A 117 -13.49 8.97 0.65
C LYS A 117 -13.38 9.02 -0.87
N ALA A 118 -12.25 8.58 -1.40
CA ALA A 118 -12.03 8.58 -2.85
C ALA A 118 -12.98 7.62 -3.56
N TYR A 119 -13.17 6.43 -3.00
CA TYR A 119 -14.06 5.43 -3.57
C TYR A 119 -15.51 5.91 -3.55
N LYS A 120 -15.93 6.51 -2.46
CA LYS A 120 -17.28 7.06 -2.33
C LYS A 120 -17.54 8.18 -3.34
N ALA A 121 -16.58 9.07 -3.50
CA ALA A 121 -16.70 10.16 -4.47
C ALA A 121 -16.81 9.62 -5.89
N ARG A 122 -15.99 8.58 -6.22
CA ARG A 122 -16.00 7.96 -7.54
C ARG A 122 -17.31 7.20 -7.80
N ALA A 123 -17.85 6.56 -6.75
CA ALA A 123 -19.06 5.75 -6.85
C ALA A 123 -20.33 6.56 -6.66
N ALA A 124 -20.22 7.86 -6.37
CA ALA A 124 -21.39 8.71 -6.19
C ALA A 124 -22.23 8.71 -7.45
N PRO A 125 -23.56 8.64 -7.32
CA PRO A 125 -24.41 8.64 -8.49
C PRO A 125 -24.20 9.91 -9.31
N VAL A 126 -24.12 9.75 -10.61
CA VAL A 126 -24.13 10.89 -11.52
C VAL A 126 -25.48 11.58 -11.36
N PRO A 127 -25.53 12.90 -11.17
CA PRO A 127 -26.81 13.61 -11.08
C PRO A 127 -27.63 13.29 -12.31
N LYS A 128 -28.88 12.87 -12.10
CA LYS A 128 -29.77 12.57 -13.20
C LYS A 128 -30.24 13.86 -13.81
N LYS A 129 -30.05 13.95 -15.01
CA LYS A 129 -30.52 15.08 -15.76
C LYS A 129 -31.86 14.78 -16.22
N HIS A 130 -32.29 14.90 -15.70
CA HIS A 130 -33.04 14.27 -16.09
C HIS A 130 -33.62 13.39 -15.75
N ALA A 131 -33.57 13.48 -15.56
CA ALA A 131 -33.91 12.60 -15.48
C ALA A 131 -34.81 12.32 -15.70
N PRO A 132 -35.44 12.41 -15.78
CA PRO A 132 -36.26 11.76 -15.73
C PRO A 132 -36.54 10.88 -16.22
N GLU A 133 -36.25 10.91 -16.65
CA GLU A 133 -36.29 10.17 -17.34
C GLU A 133 -36.12 9.17 -17.16
N ARG A 134 -36.25 9.06 -17.04
CA ARG A 134 -36.01 7.94 -16.91
C ARG A 134 -36.73 7.50 -15.93
#